data_8745ecf636b6251add2561ab3251e306
#
_entry.id   8745ecf636b6251add2561ab3251e306
#
_cell.length_a   1.000
_cell.length_b   1.000
_cell.length_c   1.000
_cell.angle_alpha   90.00
_cell.angle_beta   90.00
_cell.angle_gamma   90.00
#
_symmetry.space_group_name_H-M   'P 1'
#
loop_
_entity.id
_entity.type
_entity.pdbx_description
1 polymer ?
#
loop_
_entity_poly.entity_id
_entity_poly.type
_entity_poly.pdbx_seq_one_letter_code
_entity_poly.pdbx_strand_id
1 'polypeptide(L)'
;MPNTNITIHPRAIVHPNAKIGEGTSIGADAIVDEFVEIGDRCEIRARAIVTGHTKLGNDNQVGYGAIIGSEPQDTSYKGAVTFVEIGDRNIFREYATVNRGTKEGSVTKIGNDNLLFTGAHVAHNCKIGNRVILVNNVLLAGYVEVNDYAFMGGDSVVHQFTRIGSYAMVRGQTRLGMDVPPYCMAVDTNMVLGLNRLGLRRNGFSHERRRQILAAYDVIYRSGRNRSQALQFLESSAEFAENPDIQLFCNFIKASSRGICKLYERGASRIEEDRE
;
A
#
# COMPACT_ATOMS: atom_id res chain seq x y z
N MET A 1 -12.97 8.31 -38.44
CA MET A 1 -13.01 8.29 -36.96
C MET A 1 -12.05 7.21 -36.51
N PRO A 2 -11.17 7.44 -35.56
CA PRO A 2 -10.35 6.35 -35.04
C PRO A 2 -11.31 5.29 -34.49
N ASN A 3 -11.09 4.04 -34.86
CA ASN A 3 -11.88 2.90 -34.43
C ASN A 3 -11.52 2.62 -32.96
N THR A 4 -12.12 3.37 -32.04
CA THR A 4 -11.91 3.16 -30.60
C THR A 4 -12.59 1.85 -30.24
N ASN A 5 -11.81 0.79 -30.04
CA ASN A 5 -12.31 -0.56 -29.73
C ASN A 5 -12.76 -0.64 -28.26
N ILE A 6 -13.60 0.32 -27.83
CA ILE A 6 -14.18 0.35 -26.48
C ILE A 6 -15.42 -0.56 -26.49
N THR A 7 -15.49 -1.47 -25.52
CA THR A 7 -16.63 -2.38 -25.35
C THR A 7 -17.41 -2.01 -24.10
N ILE A 8 -18.63 -1.52 -24.24
CA ILE A 8 -19.52 -1.19 -23.12
C ILE A 8 -20.72 -2.12 -23.13
N HIS A 9 -20.93 -2.86 -22.05
CA HIS A 9 -22.11 -3.73 -21.92
C HIS A 9 -23.39 -2.90 -21.91
N PRO A 10 -24.49 -3.33 -22.59
CA PRO A 10 -25.72 -2.53 -22.69
C PRO A 10 -26.38 -2.14 -21.35
N ARG A 11 -26.10 -2.85 -20.28
CA ARG A 11 -26.57 -2.54 -18.91
C ARG A 11 -25.57 -1.74 -18.08
N ALA A 12 -24.42 -1.38 -18.61
CA ALA A 12 -23.51 -0.48 -17.91
C ALA A 12 -24.05 0.95 -17.92
N ILE A 13 -23.78 1.69 -16.86
CA ILE A 13 -24.13 3.11 -16.74
C ILE A 13 -22.84 3.89 -16.84
N VAL A 14 -22.59 4.52 -17.99
CA VAL A 14 -21.39 5.33 -18.23
C VAL A 14 -21.85 6.76 -18.52
N HIS A 15 -21.36 7.71 -17.69
CA HIS A 15 -21.71 9.12 -17.89
C HIS A 15 -21.10 9.63 -19.21
N PRO A 16 -21.83 10.45 -20.02
CA PRO A 16 -21.33 10.92 -21.32
C PRO A 16 -20.02 11.73 -21.27
N ASN A 17 -19.75 12.37 -20.14
CA ASN A 17 -18.52 13.16 -19.93
C ASN A 17 -17.31 12.31 -19.46
N ALA A 18 -17.54 11.05 -19.09
CA ALA A 18 -16.46 10.14 -18.71
C ALA A 18 -15.51 9.91 -19.91
N LYS A 19 -14.21 9.90 -19.66
CA LYS A 19 -13.20 9.64 -20.69
C LYS A 19 -12.74 8.19 -20.59
N ILE A 20 -12.92 7.44 -21.65
CA ILE A 20 -12.58 6.02 -21.71
C ILE A 20 -11.55 5.79 -22.81
N GLY A 21 -10.41 5.19 -22.44
CA GLY A 21 -9.32 4.87 -23.37
C GLY A 21 -9.60 3.69 -24.29
N GLU A 22 -8.79 3.58 -25.32
CA GLU A 22 -8.92 2.56 -26.36
C GLU A 22 -8.73 1.14 -25.80
N GLY A 23 -9.51 0.18 -26.31
CA GLY A 23 -9.44 -1.23 -25.89
C GLY A 23 -10.00 -1.50 -24.49
N THR A 24 -10.56 -0.49 -23.81
CA THR A 24 -11.16 -0.66 -22.49
C THR A 24 -12.53 -1.33 -22.60
N SER A 25 -12.79 -2.26 -21.66
CA SER A 25 -14.07 -2.95 -21.54
C SER A 25 -14.79 -2.62 -20.23
N ILE A 26 -16.13 -2.40 -20.32
CA ILE A 26 -16.99 -2.08 -19.19
C ILE A 26 -18.11 -3.11 -19.11
N GLY A 27 -18.16 -3.86 -18.01
CA GLY A 27 -19.04 -4.99 -17.77
C GLY A 27 -20.47 -4.60 -17.40
N ALA A 28 -21.34 -5.62 -17.30
CA ALA A 28 -22.76 -5.45 -16.97
C ALA A 28 -22.94 -4.76 -15.61
N ASP A 29 -23.87 -3.80 -15.54
CA ASP A 29 -24.25 -3.08 -14.32
C ASP A 29 -23.07 -2.33 -13.67
N ALA A 30 -21.95 -2.14 -14.36
CA ALA A 30 -20.87 -1.29 -13.91
C ALA A 30 -21.28 0.20 -14.04
N ILE A 31 -20.78 1.03 -13.14
CA ILE A 31 -21.06 2.46 -13.11
C ILE A 31 -19.75 3.24 -13.28
N VAL A 32 -19.74 4.18 -14.22
CA VAL A 32 -18.62 5.11 -14.43
C VAL A 32 -19.18 6.54 -14.43
N ASP A 33 -18.80 7.33 -13.44
CA ASP A 33 -19.35 8.67 -13.22
C ASP A 33 -18.69 9.77 -14.07
N GLU A 34 -19.23 10.99 -13.98
CA GLU A 34 -18.95 12.15 -14.84
C GLU A 34 -17.47 12.54 -14.94
N PHE A 35 -16.77 12.60 -13.82
CA PHE A 35 -15.40 13.13 -13.74
C PHE A 35 -14.32 12.05 -13.80
N VAL A 36 -14.68 10.85 -14.26
CA VAL A 36 -13.79 9.70 -14.35
C VAL A 36 -13.01 9.73 -15.65
N GLU A 37 -11.70 9.50 -15.55
CA GLU A 37 -10.81 9.24 -16.68
C GLU A 37 -10.22 7.83 -16.55
N ILE A 38 -10.46 6.96 -17.52
CA ILE A 38 -9.93 5.59 -17.60
C ILE A 38 -9.02 5.51 -18.81
N GLY A 39 -7.80 5.05 -18.61
CA GLY A 39 -6.81 4.82 -19.67
C GLY A 39 -7.16 3.67 -20.61
N ASP A 40 -6.18 3.28 -21.40
CA ASP A 40 -6.34 2.25 -22.42
C ASP A 40 -6.31 0.82 -21.84
N ARG A 41 -6.95 -0.12 -22.52
CA ARG A 41 -6.94 -1.57 -22.24
C ARG A 41 -7.30 -1.94 -20.80
N CYS A 42 -8.14 -1.12 -20.16
CA CYS A 42 -8.64 -1.43 -18.84
C CYS A 42 -9.82 -2.39 -18.89
N GLU A 43 -10.00 -3.17 -17.84
CA GLU A 43 -11.14 -4.06 -17.66
C GLU A 43 -11.93 -3.64 -16.42
N ILE A 44 -13.12 -3.05 -16.62
CA ILE A 44 -14.06 -2.71 -15.54
C ILE A 44 -15.12 -3.81 -15.50
N ARG A 45 -15.02 -4.70 -14.50
CA ARG A 45 -15.90 -5.88 -14.44
C ARG A 45 -17.30 -5.53 -13.97
N ALA A 46 -18.21 -6.49 -14.10
CA ALA A 46 -19.62 -6.29 -13.78
C ALA A 46 -19.81 -5.78 -12.33
N ARG A 47 -20.73 -4.83 -12.15
CA ARG A 47 -21.07 -4.16 -10.89
C ARG A 47 -19.93 -3.39 -10.22
N ALA A 48 -18.79 -3.20 -10.88
CA ALA A 48 -17.75 -2.31 -10.40
C ALA A 48 -18.21 -0.86 -10.53
N ILE A 49 -17.76 0.01 -9.62
CA ILE A 49 -18.09 1.44 -9.61
C ILE A 49 -16.77 2.23 -9.66
N VAL A 50 -16.66 3.12 -10.64
CA VAL A 50 -15.58 4.10 -10.69
C VAL A 50 -16.25 5.48 -10.64
N THR A 51 -15.94 6.26 -9.60
CA THR A 51 -16.69 7.47 -9.28
C THR A 51 -15.77 8.63 -8.86
N GLY A 52 -16.34 9.81 -8.70
CA GLY A 52 -15.65 11.04 -8.30
C GLY A 52 -14.57 11.44 -9.31
N HIS A 53 -13.66 12.31 -8.90
CA HIS A 53 -12.53 12.73 -9.74
C HIS A 53 -11.44 11.67 -9.71
N THR A 54 -11.67 10.55 -10.39
CA THR A 54 -10.77 9.41 -10.46
C THR A 54 -10.07 9.33 -11.81
N LYS A 55 -8.73 9.29 -11.76
CA LYS A 55 -7.90 9.00 -12.93
C LYS A 55 -7.27 7.62 -12.77
N LEU A 56 -7.58 6.73 -13.70
CA LEU A 56 -7.07 5.37 -13.79
C LEU A 56 -6.17 5.28 -15.02
N GLY A 57 -4.91 4.87 -14.85
CA GLY A 57 -3.97 4.65 -15.95
C GLY A 57 -4.36 3.48 -16.85
N ASN A 58 -3.40 2.93 -17.57
CA ASN A 58 -3.61 1.89 -18.56
C ASN A 58 -3.55 0.47 -17.96
N ASP A 59 -4.13 -0.51 -18.67
CA ASP A 59 -4.01 -1.94 -18.36
C ASP A 59 -4.48 -2.31 -16.93
N ASN A 60 -5.37 -1.52 -16.33
CA ASN A 60 -5.90 -1.80 -15.00
C ASN A 60 -7.11 -2.74 -15.06
N GLN A 61 -7.25 -3.59 -14.03
CA GLN A 61 -8.41 -4.46 -13.86
C GLN A 61 -9.15 -4.07 -12.58
N VAL A 62 -10.43 -3.72 -12.71
CA VAL A 62 -11.32 -3.41 -11.58
C VAL A 62 -12.33 -4.55 -11.46
N GLY A 63 -12.20 -5.35 -10.39
CA GLY A 63 -12.93 -6.58 -10.13
C GLY A 63 -14.41 -6.38 -9.85
N TYR A 64 -15.15 -7.48 -9.77
CA TYR A 64 -16.59 -7.47 -9.53
C TYR A 64 -16.95 -6.76 -8.23
N GLY A 65 -17.83 -5.76 -8.29
CA GLY A 65 -18.27 -5.00 -7.13
C GLY A 65 -17.20 -4.15 -6.44
N ALA A 66 -16.03 -4.00 -7.03
CA ALA A 66 -15.01 -3.08 -6.50
C ALA A 66 -15.46 -1.63 -6.67
N ILE A 67 -15.10 -0.75 -5.73
CA ILE A 67 -15.52 0.67 -5.72
C ILE A 67 -14.29 1.55 -5.64
N ILE A 68 -14.03 2.31 -6.69
CA ILE A 68 -12.87 3.18 -6.82
C ILE A 68 -13.33 4.64 -6.85
N GLY A 69 -12.78 5.48 -5.96
CA GLY A 69 -13.02 6.92 -5.96
C GLY A 69 -14.22 7.37 -5.14
N SER A 70 -14.82 6.50 -4.31
CA SER A 70 -15.91 6.89 -3.42
C SER A 70 -15.46 7.95 -2.39
N GLU A 71 -16.45 8.61 -1.78
CA GLU A 71 -16.21 9.59 -0.73
C GLU A 71 -15.38 9.04 0.42
N PRO A 72 -14.54 9.89 1.05
CA PRO A 72 -13.77 9.47 2.21
C PRO A 72 -14.71 9.14 3.39
N GLN A 73 -14.36 8.06 4.10
CA GLN A 73 -15.04 7.69 5.35
C GLN A 73 -14.46 8.51 6.52
N ASP A 74 -14.64 9.83 6.44
CA ASP A 74 -14.13 10.80 7.41
C ASP A 74 -15.23 11.82 7.73
N THR A 75 -15.60 11.97 9.01
CA THR A 75 -16.63 12.88 9.47
C THR A 75 -16.30 14.36 9.21
N SER A 76 -15.04 14.69 8.99
CA SER A 76 -14.59 16.04 8.63
C SER A 76 -14.84 16.39 7.16
N TYR A 77 -15.09 15.41 6.29
CA TYR A 77 -15.39 15.65 4.87
C TYR A 77 -16.72 16.39 4.71
N LYS A 78 -16.74 17.47 3.92
CA LYS A 78 -17.91 18.34 3.69
C LYS A 78 -18.19 18.56 2.20
N GLY A 79 -17.85 17.58 1.35
CA GLY A 79 -18.10 17.69 -0.10
C GLY A 79 -17.00 18.41 -0.88
N ALA A 80 -15.78 18.50 -0.34
CA ALA A 80 -14.63 19.09 -1.03
C ALA A 80 -14.30 18.34 -2.35
N VAL A 81 -13.80 19.06 -3.35
CA VAL A 81 -13.32 18.45 -4.60
C VAL A 81 -12.00 17.77 -4.32
N THR A 82 -12.00 16.44 -4.38
CA THR A 82 -10.85 15.58 -4.03
C THR A 82 -10.68 14.45 -5.04
N PHE A 83 -9.50 13.88 -5.11
CA PHE A 83 -9.06 13.06 -6.24
C PHE A 83 -8.58 11.67 -5.83
N VAL A 84 -8.63 10.76 -6.81
CA VAL A 84 -7.89 9.49 -6.82
C VAL A 84 -7.03 9.44 -8.08
N GLU A 85 -5.74 9.16 -7.93
CA GLU A 85 -4.81 8.94 -9.04
C GLU A 85 -4.25 7.52 -8.94
N ILE A 86 -4.44 6.73 -9.99
CA ILE A 86 -3.99 5.34 -10.08
C ILE A 86 -3.14 5.19 -11.34
N GLY A 87 -1.98 4.59 -11.19
CA GLY A 87 -1.09 4.28 -12.30
C GLY A 87 -1.57 3.10 -13.16
N ASP A 88 -0.63 2.39 -13.74
CA ASP A 88 -0.88 1.34 -14.71
C ASP A 88 -0.82 -0.08 -14.12
N ARG A 89 -1.45 -1.05 -14.79
CA ARG A 89 -1.34 -2.50 -14.55
C ARG A 89 -1.69 -2.93 -13.11
N ASN A 90 -2.58 -2.21 -12.46
CA ASN A 90 -3.07 -2.62 -11.15
C ASN A 90 -4.25 -3.58 -11.28
N ILE A 91 -4.37 -4.48 -10.33
CA ILE A 91 -5.48 -5.43 -10.23
C ILE A 91 -6.20 -5.19 -8.91
N PHE A 92 -7.43 -4.70 -8.99
CA PHE A 92 -8.35 -4.60 -7.88
C PHE A 92 -9.28 -5.79 -7.92
N ARG A 93 -9.20 -6.69 -6.93
CA ARG A 93 -10.07 -7.86 -6.86
C ARG A 93 -11.45 -7.47 -6.33
N GLU A 94 -12.30 -8.48 -6.19
CA GLU A 94 -13.71 -8.34 -5.83
C GLU A 94 -13.88 -7.50 -4.56
N TYR A 95 -14.80 -6.53 -4.61
CA TYR A 95 -15.16 -5.68 -3.48
C TYR A 95 -13.99 -4.87 -2.85
N ALA A 96 -12.86 -4.76 -3.53
CA ALA A 96 -11.82 -3.83 -3.12
C ALA A 96 -12.33 -2.38 -3.17
N THR A 97 -11.94 -1.54 -2.22
CA THR A 97 -12.41 -0.15 -2.14
C THR A 97 -11.26 0.83 -2.04
N VAL A 98 -11.38 1.97 -2.74
CA VAL A 98 -10.42 3.08 -2.68
C VAL A 98 -11.19 4.37 -2.52
N ASN A 99 -10.95 5.10 -1.42
CA ASN A 99 -11.56 6.40 -1.19
C ASN A 99 -10.71 7.54 -1.75
N ARG A 100 -11.36 8.62 -2.22
CA ARG A 100 -10.69 9.87 -2.59
C ARG A 100 -10.22 10.65 -1.36
N GLY A 101 -9.47 11.74 -1.57
CA GLY A 101 -8.96 12.58 -0.49
C GLY A 101 -10.05 13.26 0.35
N THR A 102 -9.67 13.97 1.44
CA THR A 102 -10.62 14.62 2.35
C THR A 102 -10.67 16.13 2.23
N LYS A 103 -9.52 16.77 2.01
CA LYS A 103 -9.42 18.23 1.92
C LYS A 103 -9.39 18.67 0.46
N GLU A 104 -9.85 19.89 0.18
CA GLU A 104 -9.85 20.47 -1.16
C GLU A 104 -8.52 20.22 -1.87
N GLY A 105 -8.59 19.69 -3.08
CA GLY A 105 -7.43 19.35 -3.92
C GLY A 105 -6.61 18.14 -3.45
N SER A 106 -6.95 17.49 -2.34
CA SER A 106 -6.16 16.35 -1.85
C SER A 106 -6.42 15.07 -2.63
N VAL A 107 -5.43 14.18 -2.65
CA VAL A 107 -5.37 13.02 -3.54
C VAL A 107 -5.05 11.76 -2.77
N THR A 108 -5.74 10.66 -3.06
CA THR A 108 -5.29 9.30 -2.77
C THR A 108 -4.52 8.76 -3.97
N LYS A 109 -3.30 8.26 -3.78
CA LYS A 109 -2.42 7.83 -4.88
C LYS A 109 -2.08 6.36 -4.81
N ILE A 110 -2.16 5.68 -5.95
CA ILE A 110 -1.73 4.29 -6.12
C ILE A 110 -0.82 4.23 -7.35
N GLY A 111 0.38 3.67 -7.18
CA GLY A 111 1.36 3.52 -8.27
C GLY A 111 0.98 2.41 -9.27
N ASN A 112 1.96 1.66 -9.71
CA ASN A 112 1.82 0.68 -10.78
C ASN A 112 1.99 -0.76 -10.28
N ASP A 113 1.46 -1.72 -11.06
CA ASP A 113 1.69 -3.15 -10.87
C ASP A 113 1.24 -3.67 -9.49
N ASN A 114 0.26 -3.01 -8.84
CA ASN A 114 -0.23 -3.40 -7.52
C ASN A 114 -1.34 -4.45 -7.61
N LEU A 115 -1.45 -5.27 -6.58
CA LEU A 115 -2.48 -6.29 -6.45
C LEU A 115 -3.23 -6.12 -5.14
N LEU A 116 -4.48 -5.68 -5.22
CA LEU A 116 -5.38 -5.52 -4.09
C LEU A 116 -6.40 -6.68 -4.12
N PHE A 117 -6.32 -7.58 -3.13
CA PHE A 117 -7.19 -8.75 -3.06
C PHE A 117 -8.58 -8.40 -2.56
N THR A 118 -9.44 -9.40 -2.54
CA THR A 118 -10.85 -9.29 -2.17
C THR A 118 -11.02 -8.57 -0.84
N GLY A 119 -11.87 -7.54 -0.82
CA GLY A 119 -12.19 -6.76 0.38
C GLY A 119 -11.08 -5.84 0.89
N ALA A 120 -9.94 -5.72 0.18
CA ALA A 120 -8.89 -4.78 0.60
C ALA A 120 -9.41 -3.33 0.52
N HIS A 121 -9.10 -2.52 1.53
CA HIS A 121 -9.53 -1.14 1.66
C HIS A 121 -8.36 -0.17 1.71
N VAL A 122 -8.39 0.83 0.85
CA VAL A 122 -7.47 1.98 0.85
C VAL A 122 -8.29 3.23 1.18
N ALA A 123 -8.15 3.73 2.40
CA ALA A 123 -8.82 4.96 2.82
C ALA A 123 -8.20 6.20 2.16
N HIS A 124 -8.81 7.33 2.46
CA HIS A 124 -8.47 8.64 1.91
C HIS A 124 -7.01 9.05 2.14
N ASN A 125 -6.44 9.78 1.19
CA ASN A 125 -5.09 10.35 1.27
C ASN A 125 -3.94 9.34 1.42
N CYS A 126 -4.22 8.04 1.27
CA CYS A 126 -3.18 7.03 1.23
C CYS A 126 -2.25 7.20 0.03
N LYS A 127 -1.00 6.77 0.19
CA LYS A 127 -0.02 6.68 -0.88
C LYS A 127 0.50 5.25 -0.98
N ILE A 128 0.17 4.60 -2.06
CA ILE A 128 0.61 3.23 -2.34
C ILE A 128 1.64 3.30 -3.47
N GLY A 129 2.80 2.72 -3.24
CA GLY A 129 3.88 2.64 -4.23
C GLY A 129 3.59 1.67 -5.36
N ASN A 130 4.64 1.03 -5.85
CA ASN A 130 4.56 0.09 -6.95
C ASN A 130 4.77 -1.35 -6.48
N ARG A 131 4.14 -2.31 -7.17
CA ARG A 131 4.27 -3.76 -6.89
C ARG A 131 3.95 -4.12 -5.44
N VAL A 132 3.01 -3.39 -4.84
CA VAL A 132 2.47 -3.67 -3.52
C VAL A 132 1.39 -4.74 -3.61
N ILE A 133 1.37 -5.65 -2.65
CA ILE A 133 0.33 -6.67 -2.51
C ILE A 133 -0.43 -6.43 -1.21
N LEU A 134 -1.71 -6.10 -1.31
CA LEU A 134 -2.64 -6.07 -0.20
C LEU A 134 -3.51 -7.31 -0.27
N VAL A 135 -3.31 -8.27 0.64
CA VAL A 135 -4.07 -9.53 0.66
C VAL A 135 -5.49 -9.27 1.19
N ASN A 136 -6.35 -10.27 1.18
CA ASN A 136 -7.77 -10.17 1.54
C ASN A 136 -7.99 -9.39 2.85
N ASN A 137 -8.95 -8.46 2.83
CA ASN A 137 -9.39 -7.68 3.98
C ASN A 137 -8.27 -6.83 4.66
N VAL A 138 -7.21 -6.50 3.96
CA VAL A 138 -6.24 -5.51 4.46
C VAL A 138 -6.92 -4.15 4.55
N LEU A 139 -6.88 -3.51 5.73
CA LEU A 139 -7.50 -2.22 5.98
C LEU A 139 -6.44 -1.16 6.24
N LEU A 140 -6.29 -0.23 5.30
CA LEU A 140 -5.44 0.96 5.44
C LEU A 140 -6.30 2.16 5.82
N ALA A 141 -6.10 2.71 7.01
CA ALA A 141 -6.75 3.95 7.43
C ALA A 141 -6.17 5.17 6.68
N GLY A 142 -6.75 6.36 6.87
CA GLY A 142 -6.33 7.56 6.14
C GLY A 142 -4.85 7.92 6.28
N TYR A 143 -4.26 8.48 5.23
CA TYR A 143 -2.85 8.93 5.20
C TYR A 143 -1.81 7.83 5.42
N VAL A 144 -2.14 6.57 5.26
CA VAL A 144 -1.16 5.48 5.29
C VAL A 144 -0.30 5.53 4.03
N GLU A 145 1.01 5.34 4.21
CA GLU A 145 1.96 5.21 3.11
C GLU A 145 2.48 3.77 3.05
N VAL A 146 2.34 3.11 1.91
CA VAL A 146 2.89 1.78 1.66
C VAL A 146 3.86 1.87 0.49
N ASN A 147 5.14 1.66 0.78
CA ASN A 147 6.19 1.81 -0.23
C ASN A 147 6.34 0.56 -1.11
N ASP A 148 7.14 0.69 -2.15
CA ASP A 148 7.31 -0.30 -3.21
C ASP A 148 7.61 -1.71 -2.69
N TYR A 149 7.05 -2.72 -3.35
CA TYR A 149 7.27 -4.14 -3.07
C TYR A 149 6.85 -4.59 -1.65
N ALA A 150 6.08 -3.79 -0.92
CA ALA A 150 5.56 -4.23 0.37
C ALA A 150 4.48 -5.29 0.19
N PHE A 151 4.45 -6.26 1.11
CA PHE A 151 3.45 -7.32 1.17
C PHE A 151 2.67 -7.22 2.47
N MET A 152 1.35 -7.05 2.37
CA MET A 152 0.45 -6.97 3.50
C MET A 152 -0.39 -8.25 3.58
N GLY A 153 -0.17 -9.06 4.62
CA GLY A 153 -0.94 -10.30 4.87
C GLY A 153 -2.41 -10.01 5.22
N GLY A 154 -3.28 -10.96 4.92
CA GLY A 154 -4.73 -10.81 5.08
C GLY A 154 -5.17 -10.43 6.50
N ASP A 155 -6.29 -9.72 6.59
CA ASP A 155 -6.90 -9.22 7.83
C ASP A 155 -5.97 -8.30 8.66
N SER A 156 -4.88 -7.78 8.07
CA SER A 156 -4.04 -6.80 8.77
C SER A 156 -4.65 -5.40 8.70
N VAL A 157 -4.49 -4.65 9.77
CA VAL A 157 -5.05 -3.30 9.93
C VAL A 157 -3.95 -2.28 10.22
N VAL A 158 -4.00 -1.14 9.57
CA VAL A 158 -2.97 -0.09 9.67
C VAL A 158 -3.63 1.22 10.09
N HIS A 159 -3.19 1.76 11.22
CA HIS A 159 -3.67 3.02 11.75
C HIS A 159 -3.24 4.19 10.85
N GLN A 160 -4.03 5.25 10.81
CA GLN A 160 -3.73 6.44 10.01
C GLN A 160 -2.33 7.02 10.29
N PHE A 161 -1.71 7.59 9.26
CA PHE A 161 -0.37 8.16 9.26
C PHE A 161 0.78 7.15 9.48
N THR A 162 0.50 5.86 9.47
CA THR A 162 1.54 4.83 9.58
C THR A 162 2.20 4.60 8.22
N ARG A 163 3.50 4.31 8.22
CA ARG A 163 4.26 4.05 7.01
C ARG A 163 4.81 2.63 6.99
N ILE A 164 4.67 1.97 5.84
CA ILE A 164 5.21 0.64 5.58
C ILE A 164 6.35 0.78 4.58
N GLY A 165 7.56 0.41 4.98
CA GLY A 165 8.75 0.56 4.16
C GLY A 165 8.82 -0.41 2.98
N SER A 166 9.66 -0.09 2.00
CA SER A 166 9.86 -0.93 0.81
C SER A 166 10.32 -2.33 1.17
N TYR A 167 9.80 -3.33 0.45
CA TYR A 167 10.09 -4.75 0.67
C TYR A 167 9.70 -5.26 2.07
N ALA A 168 9.00 -4.47 2.87
CA ALA A 168 8.48 -4.95 4.15
C ALA A 168 7.42 -6.03 3.93
N MET A 169 7.30 -6.93 4.89
CA MET A 169 6.24 -7.93 4.96
C MET A 169 5.47 -7.74 6.26
N VAL A 170 4.18 -7.61 6.17
CA VAL A 170 3.27 -7.64 7.32
C VAL A 170 2.56 -8.99 7.31
N ARG A 171 2.63 -9.75 8.39
CA ARG A 171 1.91 -11.01 8.52
C ARG A 171 0.40 -10.78 8.64
N GLY A 172 -0.37 -11.80 8.32
CA GLY A 172 -1.83 -11.74 8.48
C GLY A 172 -2.24 -11.43 9.93
N GLN A 173 -3.37 -10.73 10.09
CA GLN A 173 -3.96 -10.32 11.38
C GLN A 173 -3.08 -9.38 12.23
N THR A 174 -2.08 -8.76 11.62
CA THR A 174 -1.18 -7.79 12.30
C THR A 174 -1.88 -6.44 12.46
N ARG A 175 -1.67 -5.77 13.59
CA ARG A 175 -2.19 -4.42 13.90
C ARG A 175 -1.06 -3.43 14.00
N LEU A 176 -1.07 -2.41 13.16
CA LEU A 176 0.03 -1.44 13.05
C LEU A 176 -0.44 -0.02 13.39
N GLY A 177 0.18 0.58 14.40
CA GLY A 177 0.08 1.99 14.77
C GLY A 177 1.44 2.68 14.77
N MET A 178 2.51 1.95 14.46
CA MET A 178 3.89 2.42 14.32
C MET A 178 4.45 2.03 12.95
N ASP A 179 5.45 2.75 12.47
CA ASP A 179 6.04 2.54 11.16
C ASP A 179 6.79 1.19 11.09
N VAL A 180 6.64 0.49 9.98
CA VAL A 180 7.39 -0.74 9.68
C VAL A 180 8.57 -0.36 8.77
N PRO A 181 9.82 -0.47 9.23
CA PRO A 181 10.96 -0.10 8.41
C PRO A 181 11.11 -0.99 7.17
N PRO A 182 11.78 -0.50 6.11
CA PRO A 182 12.08 -1.28 4.91
C PRO A 182 12.69 -2.65 5.25
N TYR A 183 12.41 -3.64 4.43
CA TYR A 183 12.95 -4.99 4.53
C TYR A 183 12.49 -5.81 5.73
N CYS A 184 11.80 -5.22 6.69
CA CYS A 184 11.39 -5.87 7.94
C CYS A 184 10.12 -6.73 7.77
N MET A 185 9.98 -7.74 8.65
CA MET A 185 8.76 -8.52 8.80
C MET A 185 8.05 -8.10 10.07
N ALA A 186 6.87 -7.49 9.94
CA ALA A 186 6.01 -7.11 11.06
C ALA A 186 5.04 -8.24 11.41
N VAL A 187 4.78 -8.37 12.72
CA VAL A 187 3.87 -9.36 13.31
C VAL A 187 3.10 -8.76 14.48
N ASP A 188 2.01 -9.39 14.88
CA ASP A 188 1.21 -9.06 16.06
C ASP A 188 0.83 -7.57 16.14
N THR A 189 1.10 -6.90 17.26
CA THR A 189 0.82 -5.47 17.41
C THR A 189 2.13 -4.67 17.52
N ASN A 190 2.47 -3.94 16.45
CA ASN A 190 3.66 -3.06 16.40
C ASN A 190 5.00 -3.76 16.64
N MET A 191 5.12 -5.03 16.25
CA MET A 191 6.35 -5.82 16.46
C MET A 191 7.03 -6.19 15.14
N VAL A 192 8.36 -6.25 15.14
CA VAL A 192 9.21 -6.74 14.05
C VAL A 192 9.88 -8.04 14.48
N LEU A 193 9.62 -9.12 13.73
CA LEU A 193 10.20 -10.43 13.99
C LEU A 193 11.62 -10.59 13.44
N GLY A 194 11.96 -9.83 12.40
CA GLY A 194 13.23 -9.91 11.68
C GLY A 194 13.12 -9.31 10.28
N LEU A 195 13.99 -9.75 9.38
CA LEU A 195 13.94 -9.36 7.97
C LEU A 195 13.02 -10.25 7.13
N ASN A 196 12.41 -9.70 6.11
CA ASN A 196 11.67 -10.41 5.06
C ASN A 196 12.65 -11.15 4.12
N ARG A 197 13.40 -12.12 4.65
CA ARG A 197 14.47 -12.82 3.91
C ARG A 197 14.00 -13.47 2.62
N LEU A 198 12.80 -14.07 2.64
CA LEU A 198 12.22 -14.73 1.47
C LEU A 198 11.82 -13.73 0.39
N GLY A 199 11.15 -12.62 0.80
CA GLY A 199 10.78 -11.55 -0.13
C GLY A 199 12.00 -10.91 -0.78
N LEU A 200 13.04 -10.59 -0.01
CA LEU A 200 14.29 -10.06 -0.55
C LEU A 200 14.94 -11.01 -1.57
N ARG A 201 15.01 -12.32 -1.27
CA ARG A 201 15.54 -13.32 -2.20
C ARG A 201 14.72 -13.38 -3.50
N ARG A 202 13.38 -13.39 -3.40
CA ARG A 202 12.48 -13.44 -4.56
C ARG A 202 12.60 -12.20 -5.45
N ASN A 203 12.94 -11.05 -4.86
CA ASN A 203 13.18 -9.80 -5.57
C ASN A 203 14.65 -9.59 -6.00
N GLY A 204 15.45 -10.68 -6.07
CA GLY A 204 16.79 -10.66 -6.66
C GLY A 204 17.90 -10.06 -5.78
N PHE A 205 17.66 -9.87 -4.48
CA PHE A 205 18.71 -9.41 -3.58
C PHE A 205 19.78 -10.51 -3.40
N SER A 206 21.02 -10.21 -3.75
CA SER A 206 22.16 -11.14 -3.59
C SER A 206 22.36 -11.52 -2.12
N HIS A 207 23.10 -12.60 -1.88
CA HIS A 207 23.44 -13.01 -0.51
C HIS A 207 24.19 -11.90 0.23
N GLU A 208 25.16 -11.27 -0.43
CA GLU A 208 25.96 -10.19 0.14
C GLU A 208 25.08 -8.97 0.51
N ARG A 209 24.23 -8.52 -0.43
CA ARG A 209 23.30 -7.41 -0.20
C ARG A 209 22.38 -7.67 1.00
N ARG A 210 21.84 -8.91 1.13
CA ARG A 210 21.00 -9.29 2.27
C ARG A 210 21.79 -9.36 3.58
N ARG A 211 23.07 -9.74 3.54
CA ARG A 211 23.97 -9.77 4.70
C ARG A 211 24.21 -8.36 5.25
N GLN A 212 24.46 -7.39 4.36
CA GLN A 212 24.64 -5.99 4.74
C GLN A 212 23.37 -5.38 5.34
N ILE A 213 22.19 -5.65 4.76
CA ILE A 213 20.89 -5.23 5.33
C ILE A 213 20.69 -5.88 6.72
N LEU A 214 21.07 -7.14 6.91
CA LEU A 214 20.97 -7.81 8.20
C LEU A 214 21.90 -7.15 9.24
N ALA A 215 23.10 -6.79 8.88
CA ALA A 215 24.03 -6.11 9.76
C ALA A 215 23.46 -4.74 10.21
N ALA A 216 22.90 -3.96 9.29
CA ALA A 216 22.24 -2.70 9.63
C ALA A 216 21.00 -2.91 10.53
N TYR A 217 20.19 -3.94 10.24
CA TYR A 217 19.06 -4.33 11.09
C TYR A 217 19.52 -4.67 12.54
N ASP A 218 20.60 -5.44 12.68
CA ASP A 218 21.13 -5.81 13.99
C ASP A 218 21.66 -4.57 14.76
N VAL A 219 22.21 -3.58 14.06
CA VAL A 219 22.59 -2.30 14.68
C VAL A 219 21.38 -1.56 15.23
N ILE A 220 20.27 -1.50 14.50
CA ILE A 220 19.04 -0.79 14.92
C ILE A 220 18.32 -1.55 16.06
N TYR A 221 18.23 -2.87 15.99
CA TYR A 221 17.33 -3.62 16.85
C TYR A 221 18.02 -4.44 17.95
N ARG A 222 19.31 -4.76 17.83
CA ARG A 222 20.00 -5.73 18.70
C ARG A 222 21.28 -5.23 19.33
N SER A 223 21.79 -4.06 18.93
CA SER A 223 23.07 -3.57 19.43
C SER A 223 23.00 -2.94 20.83
N GLY A 224 21.83 -2.79 21.42
CA GLY A 224 21.64 -2.07 22.68
C GLY A 224 21.74 -0.53 22.56
N ARG A 225 22.04 0.01 21.36
CA ARG A 225 22.06 1.44 21.10
C ARG A 225 20.65 2.01 21.08
N ASN A 226 20.48 3.26 21.53
CA ASN A 226 19.26 3.98 21.22
C ASN A 226 19.20 4.31 19.71
N ARG A 227 18.00 4.67 19.22
CA ARG A 227 17.76 4.90 17.78
C ARG A 227 18.72 5.94 17.17
N SER A 228 18.97 7.05 17.86
CA SER A 228 19.86 8.11 17.35
C SER A 228 21.31 7.65 17.26
N GLN A 229 21.80 6.93 18.26
CA GLN A 229 23.15 6.36 18.28
C GLN A 229 23.32 5.28 17.19
N ALA A 230 22.29 4.43 16.97
CA ALA A 230 22.33 3.42 15.93
C ALA A 230 22.37 4.04 14.52
N LEU A 231 21.55 5.06 14.27
CA LEU A 231 21.55 5.79 13.00
C LEU A 231 22.89 6.50 12.76
N GLN A 232 23.41 7.20 13.77
CA GLN A 232 24.72 7.86 13.68
C GLN A 232 25.84 6.86 13.36
N PHE A 233 25.83 5.70 13.99
CA PHE A 233 26.80 4.65 13.71
C PHE A 233 26.73 4.18 12.25
N LEU A 234 25.53 3.87 11.75
CA LEU A 234 25.35 3.43 10.36
C LEU A 234 25.80 4.49 9.35
N GLU A 235 25.57 5.75 9.62
CA GLU A 235 25.89 6.87 8.73
C GLU A 235 27.37 7.27 8.76
N SER A 236 28.05 7.05 9.86
CA SER A 236 29.50 7.33 9.98
C SER A 236 30.40 6.17 9.62
N SER A 237 29.85 4.96 9.48
CA SER A 237 30.63 3.76 9.17
C SER A 237 30.98 3.68 7.68
N ALA A 238 32.27 3.53 7.36
CA ALA A 238 32.73 3.35 5.99
C ALA A 238 32.08 2.13 5.27
N GLU A 239 31.65 1.12 6.04
CA GLU A 239 30.97 -0.08 5.51
C GLU A 239 29.53 0.21 5.06
N PHE A 240 28.83 1.13 5.72
CA PHE A 240 27.39 1.31 5.58
C PHE A 240 26.96 2.63 4.92
N ALA A 241 27.74 3.68 5.10
CA ALA A 241 27.34 5.06 4.79
C ALA A 241 26.93 5.26 3.32
N GLU A 242 27.61 4.62 2.39
CA GLU A 242 27.35 4.75 0.96
C GLU A 242 26.46 3.65 0.37
N ASN A 243 26.02 2.71 1.19
CA ASN A 243 25.16 1.62 0.73
C ASN A 243 23.72 2.12 0.55
N PRO A 244 23.13 2.09 -0.68
CA PRO A 244 21.81 2.65 -0.95
C PRO A 244 20.68 1.96 -0.18
N ASP A 245 20.81 0.67 0.13
CA ASP A 245 19.81 -0.05 0.94
C ASP A 245 19.82 0.42 2.39
N ILE A 246 21.01 0.70 2.92
CA ILE A 246 21.16 1.15 4.30
C ILE A 246 20.74 2.61 4.41
N GLN A 247 21.05 3.43 3.41
CA GLN A 247 20.54 4.80 3.32
C GLN A 247 19.01 4.84 3.28
N LEU A 248 18.38 3.99 2.47
CA LEU A 248 16.91 3.86 2.43
C LEU A 248 16.36 3.49 3.81
N PHE A 249 16.98 2.52 4.49
CA PHE A 249 16.59 2.07 5.82
C PHE A 249 16.72 3.21 6.86
N CYS A 250 17.88 3.89 6.90
CA CYS A 250 18.13 5.00 7.82
C CYS A 250 17.21 6.20 7.56
N ASN A 251 17.05 6.61 6.31
CA ASN A 251 16.20 7.75 5.93
C ASN A 251 14.74 7.51 6.31
N PHE A 252 14.24 6.28 6.08
CA PHE A 252 12.90 5.90 6.51
C PHE A 252 12.72 6.03 8.02
N ILE A 253 13.68 5.54 8.80
CA ILE A 253 13.62 5.58 10.28
C ILE A 253 13.74 7.00 10.80
N LYS A 254 14.60 7.85 10.22
CA LYS A 254 14.76 9.26 10.59
C LYS A 254 13.46 10.05 10.38
N ALA A 255 12.80 9.84 9.24
CA ALA A 255 11.57 10.53 8.89
C ALA A 255 10.33 10.02 9.66
N SER A 256 10.49 9.04 10.56
CA SER A 256 9.37 8.48 11.32
C SER A 256 8.90 9.41 12.42
N SER A 257 7.67 9.91 12.31
CA SER A 257 6.98 10.69 13.34
C SER A 257 6.25 9.83 14.37
N ARG A 258 5.83 8.63 13.98
CA ARG A 258 5.08 7.69 14.84
C ARG A 258 5.98 6.73 15.63
N GLY A 259 7.29 6.75 15.38
CA GLY A 259 8.22 5.72 15.83
C GLY A 259 8.12 4.45 14.99
N ILE A 260 9.13 3.60 15.09
CA ILE A 260 9.20 2.32 14.38
C ILE A 260 8.74 1.17 15.28
N CYS A 261 8.17 0.14 14.68
CA CYS A 261 7.81 -1.12 15.35
C CYS A 261 8.98 -1.67 16.17
N LYS A 262 8.68 -2.25 17.33
CA LYS A 262 9.68 -2.78 18.27
C LYS A 262 10.13 -4.18 17.90
N LEU A 263 11.28 -4.61 18.40
CA LEU A 263 11.73 -5.99 18.24
C LEU A 263 10.78 -6.94 18.97
N TYR A 264 10.39 -8.02 18.29
CA TYR A 264 9.62 -9.11 18.92
C TYR A 264 10.54 -9.98 19.80
N GLU A 265 10.32 -9.95 21.10
CA GLU A 265 11.06 -10.78 22.07
C GLU A 265 10.30 -12.09 22.28
N ARG A 266 10.90 -13.22 21.87
CA ARG A 266 10.35 -14.55 22.15
C ARG A 266 10.34 -14.78 23.66
N GLY A 267 9.22 -14.64 24.33
CA GLY A 267 9.09 -14.90 25.77
C GLY A 267 8.04 -14.07 26.51
N ALA A 268 7.66 -12.92 25.98
CA ALA A 268 6.71 -12.04 26.68
C ALA A 268 5.23 -12.49 26.61
N SER A 269 4.86 -13.37 25.71
CA SER A 269 3.46 -13.80 25.50
C SER A 269 3.08 -15.16 26.10
N ARG A 270 3.97 -15.85 26.84
CA ARG A 270 3.69 -17.16 27.46
C ARG A 270 3.47 -17.14 28.98
N ILE A 271 3.50 -15.96 29.60
CA ILE A 271 3.40 -15.87 31.09
C ILE A 271 1.95 -15.59 31.53
N GLU A 272 1.01 -15.25 30.64
CA GLU A 272 -0.39 -14.97 31.06
C GLU A 272 -1.36 -16.16 30.87
N GLU A 273 -1.00 -17.20 30.12
CA GLU A 273 -1.88 -18.38 29.93
C GLU A 273 -1.72 -19.51 30.95
N ASP A 274 -0.67 -19.47 31.78
CA ASP A 274 -0.46 -20.53 32.84
C ASP A 274 -0.84 -20.09 34.25
N ARG A 275 -1.71 -19.10 34.39
CA ARG A 275 -2.25 -18.67 35.69
C ARG A 275 -3.77 -18.51 35.69
N GLU A 276 -4.49 -19.55 35.28
CA GLU A 276 -5.89 -19.82 35.73
C GLU A 276 -6.12 -21.32 35.91
#